data_e68fa703311723b47df3451796cac35d
#
_entry.id   e68fa703311723b47df3451796cac35d
#
_cell.length_a   1.000
_cell.length_b   1.000
_cell.length_c   1.000
_cell.angle_alpha   90.00
_cell.angle_beta   90.00
_cell.angle_gamma   90.00
#
_symmetry.space_group_name_H-M   'P 1'
#
loop_
_entity.id
_entity.type
_entity.pdbx_description
1 polymer ?
#
loop_
_entity_poly.entity_id
_entity_poly.type
_entity_poly.pdbx_seq_one_letter_code
_entity_poly.pdbx_strand_id
1 'polypeptide(L)'
;MKAILDLDRYPIDRLDSDAGHALLDKSRISLEQEGMFTLSGFIRPAARDCILEEVEPVLRRESFTHTRSHNVYFEDEVPGLAADHPALRELRTTNHTVCGDQIAGSSICRIYEWQPLVEFLARVMGRKRLYLMDDPIAALNVL
;
A
#
# COMPACT_ATOMS: atom_id res chain seq x y z
N MET A 1 4.01 -14.14 -10.81
CA MET A 1 3.59 -12.71 -10.80
C MET A 1 3.05 -12.22 -12.14
N LYS A 2 3.56 -12.59 -13.31
CA LYS A 2 3.07 -12.11 -14.64
C LYS A 2 1.58 -12.34 -14.91
N ALA A 3 0.98 -13.39 -14.34
CA ALA A 3 -0.46 -13.61 -14.44
C ALA A 3 -1.28 -12.62 -13.58
N ILE A 4 -0.68 -12.08 -12.53
CA ILE A 4 -1.32 -11.17 -11.56
C ILE A 4 -1.05 -9.72 -11.92
N LEU A 5 0.21 -9.40 -12.24
CA LEU A 5 0.70 -8.04 -12.48
C LEU A 5 0.98 -7.80 -13.96
N ASP A 6 0.72 -6.60 -14.44
CA ASP A 6 1.04 -6.18 -15.80
C ASP A 6 2.52 -5.77 -15.91
N LEU A 7 3.40 -6.77 -15.91
CA LEU A 7 4.86 -6.58 -15.99
C LEU A 7 5.34 -6.24 -17.41
N ASP A 8 4.49 -6.33 -18.42
CA ASP A 8 4.81 -5.87 -19.77
C ASP A 8 4.73 -4.34 -19.84
N ARG A 9 3.74 -3.76 -19.19
CA ARG A 9 3.56 -2.31 -19.05
C ARG A 9 4.45 -1.71 -17.95
N TYR A 10 4.65 -2.43 -16.87
CA TYR A 10 5.41 -2.01 -15.68
C TYR A 10 6.52 -3.02 -15.38
N PRO A 11 7.70 -2.92 -16.01
CA PRO A 11 8.76 -3.93 -15.93
C PRO A 11 9.52 -3.89 -14.60
N ILE A 12 8.79 -4.06 -13.50
CA ILE A 12 9.34 -4.05 -12.13
C ILE A 12 10.31 -5.21 -11.90
N ASP A 13 10.13 -6.32 -12.62
CA ASP A 13 11.02 -7.48 -12.60
C ASP A 13 12.31 -7.29 -13.41
N ARG A 14 12.49 -6.15 -14.07
CA ARG A 14 13.60 -5.83 -14.98
C ARG A 14 14.02 -4.36 -14.86
N LEU A 15 14.25 -3.91 -13.63
CA LEU A 15 14.51 -2.48 -13.34
C LEU A 15 15.77 -1.93 -14.00
N ASP A 16 16.72 -2.80 -14.39
CA ASP A 16 17.97 -2.39 -15.06
C ASP A 16 17.85 -2.34 -16.60
N SER A 17 16.67 -2.62 -17.16
CA SER A 17 16.37 -2.36 -18.56
C SER A 17 16.03 -0.89 -18.80
N ASP A 18 16.13 -0.42 -20.08
CA ASP A 18 15.75 0.95 -20.45
C ASP A 18 14.31 1.27 -20.03
N ALA A 19 13.39 0.34 -20.22
CA ALA A 19 12.00 0.49 -19.79
C ALA A 19 11.84 0.53 -18.25
N GLY A 20 12.67 -0.24 -17.53
CA GLY A 20 12.75 -0.21 -16.07
C GLY A 20 13.26 1.13 -15.54
N HIS A 21 14.33 1.66 -16.13
CA HIS A 21 14.85 2.99 -15.81
C HIS A 21 13.80 4.08 -16.08
N ALA A 22 13.16 4.07 -17.24
CA ALA A 22 12.11 5.05 -17.57
C ALA A 22 10.93 4.99 -16.57
N LEU A 23 10.53 3.79 -16.11
CA LEU A 23 9.51 3.61 -15.08
C LEU A 23 9.95 4.21 -13.74
N LEU A 24 11.19 3.95 -13.33
CA LEU A 24 11.75 4.49 -12.08
C LEU A 24 11.79 6.01 -12.10
N ASP A 25 12.30 6.62 -13.17
CA ASP A 25 12.42 8.07 -13.30
C ASP A 25 11.04 8.74 -13.28
N LYS A 26 10.09 8.20 -14.05
CA LYS A 26 8.71 8.71 -14.02
C LYS A 26 8.09 8.64 -12.63
N SER A 27 8.27 7.51 -11.93
CA SER A 27 7.70 7.32 -10.59
C SER A 27 8.35 8.24 -9.56
N ARG A 28 9.66 8.50 -9.66
CA ARG A 28 10.38 9.46 -8.81
C ARG A 28 9.88 10.89 -9.02
N ILE A 29 9.79 11.31 -10.28
CA ILE A 29 9.30 12.66 -10.62
C ILE A 29 7.90 12.87 -10.04
N SER A 30 6.97 11.93 -10.24
CA SER A 30 5.64 12.03 -9.65
C SER A 30 5.68 12.08 -8.12
N LEU A 31 6.50 11.23 -7.49
CA LEU A 31 6.63 11.22 -6.03
C LEU A 31 7.18 12.54 -5.49
N GLU A 32 8.17 13.14 -6.17
CA GLU A 32 8.75 14.42 -5.78
C GLU A 32 7.80 15.61 -5.99
N GLN A 33 7.03 15.60 -7.07
CA GLN A 33 6.17 16.72 -7.43
C GLN A 33 4.79 16.65 -6.76
N GLU A 34 4.22 15.45 -6.63
CA GLU A 34 2.84 15.23 -6.22
C GLU A 34 2.73 14.52 -4.86
N GLY A 35 3.86 14.06 -4.29
CA GLY A 35 3.87 13.26 -3.07
C GLY A 35 3.38 11.81 -3.28
N MET A 36 3.04 11.42 -4.51
CA MET A 36 2.52 10.10 -4.86
C MET A 36 2.80 9.74 -6.31
N PHE A 37 2.70 8.46 -6.64
CA PHE A 37 2.60 7.98 -8.02
C PHE A 37 1.57 6.87 -8.14
N THR A 38 1.04 6.66 -9.33
CA THR A 38 0.03 5.64 -9.62
C THR A 38 0.45 4.76 -10.79
N LEU A 39 0.29 3.46 -10.63
CA LEU A 39 0.48 2.45 -11.68
C LEU A 39 -0.89 1.89 -12.09
N SER A 40 -1.61 2.63 -12.95
CA SER A 40 -2.98 2.28 -13.36
C SER A 40 -3.04 0.94 -14.08
N GLY A 41 -3.86 0.00 -13.60
CA GLY A 41 -3.99 -1.35 -14.16
C GLY A 41 -2.78 -2.25 -13.86
N PHE A 42 -1.96 -1.92 -12.86
CA PHE A 42 -0.83 -2.75 -12.45
C PHE A 42 -1.26 -4.16 -12.05
N ILE A 43 -2.33 -4.28 -11.26
CA ILE A 43 -3.00 -5.56 -11.04
C ILE A 43 -3.94 -5.80 -12.21
N ARG A 44 -3.78 -6.90 -12.92
CA ARG A 44 -4.61 -7.27 -14.06
C ARG A 44 -6.08 -7.46 -13.62
N PRO A 45 -7.08 -7.07 -14.44
CA PRO A 45 -8.50 -7.17 -14.04
C PRO A 45 -8.90 -8.56 -13.54
N ALA A 46 -8.57 -9.63 -14.28
CA ALA A 46 -8.88 -11.00 -13.87
C ALA A 46 -8.22 -11.39 -12.53
N ALA A 47 -6.99 -10.91 -12.27
CA ALA A 47 -6.31 -11.16 -11.01
C ALA A 47 -6.93 -10.37 -9.85
N ARG A 48 -7.41 -9.15 -10.11
CA ARG A 48 -8.17 -8.36 -9.14
C ARG A 48 -9.43 -9.11 -8.72
N ASP A 49 -10.16 -9.66 -9.68
CA ASP A 49 -11.40 -10.38 -9.41
C ASP A 49 -11.12 -11.64 -8.57
N CYS A 50 -10.06 -12.40 -8.89
CA CYS A 50 -9.60 -13.51 -8.04
C CYS A 50 -9.18 -13.07 -6.62
N ILE A 51 -8.48 -11.94 -6.49
CA ILE A 51 -8.11 -11.40 -5.17
C ILE A 51 -9.36 -11.07 -4.35
N LEU A 52 -10.39 -10.49 -4.96
CA LEU A 52 -11.66 -10.20 -4.29
C LEU A 52 -12.35 -11.50 -3.85
N GLU A 53 -12.38 -12.54 -4.71
CA GLU A 53 -12.91 -13.85 -4.36
C GLU A 53 -12.16 -14.53 -3.19
N GLU A 54 -10.83 -14.32 -3.10
CA GLU A 54 -10.02 -14.83 -1.99
C GLU A 54 -10.33 -14.10 -0.66
N VAL A 55 -10.48 -12.79 -0.71
CA VAL A 55 -10.54 -11.93 0.50
C VAL A 55 -11.96 -11.66 1.00
N GLU A 56 -12.93 -11.50 0.10
CA GLU A 56 -14.29 -11.11 0.45
C GLU A 56 -14.98 -12.08 1.43
N PRO A 57 -14.83 -13.43 1.32
CA PRO A 57 -15.41 -14.36 2.31
C PRO A 57 -14.82 -14.17 3.72
N VAL A 58 -13.53 -13.84 3.82
CA VAL A 58 -12.85 -13.57 5.09
C VAL A 58 -13.34 -12.25 5.66
N LEU A 59 -13.41 -11.20 4.83
CA LEU A 59 -13.93 -9.89 5.21
C LEU A 59 -15.36 -9.99 5.80
N ARG A 60 -16.23 -10.79 5.18
CA ARG A 60 -17.60 -10.97 5.63
C ARG A 60 -17.73 -11.72 6.97
N ARG A 61 -16.82 -12.65 7.26
CA ARG A 61 -16.92 -13.51 8.45
C ARG A 61 -16.07 -13.04 9.62
N GLU A 62 -14.93 -12.42 9.33
CA GLU A 62 -13.85 -12.25 10.29
C GLU A 62 -13.40 -10.80 10.46
N SER A 63 -13.99 -9.85 9.69
CA SER A 63 -13.64 -8.44 9.87
C SER A 63 -14.11 -7.95 11.24
N PHE A 64 -13.28 -7.14 11.85
CA PHE A 64 -13.65 -6.39 13.04
C PHE A 64 -13.84 -4.91 12.72
N THR A 65 -14.74 -4.27 13.45
CA THR A 65 -15.01 -2.84 13.30
C THR A 65 -14.22 -2.06 14.34
N HIS A 66 -13.42 -1.11 13.87
CA HIS A 66 -12.71 -0.17 14.71
C HIS A 66 -13.16 1.25 14.41
N THR A 67 -13.56 1.98 15.45
CA THR A 67 -13.94 3.39 15.35
C THR A 67 -13.09 4.20 16.30
N ARG A 68 -12.50 5.30 15.82
CA ARG A 68 -11.79 6.26 16.65
C ARG A 68 -11.95 7.68 16.16
N SER A 69 -11.84 8.65 17.07
CA SER A 69 -11.64 10.06 16.73
C SER A 69 -10.15 10.39 16.83
N HIS A 70 -9.64 11.13 15.90
CA HIS A 70 -8.26 11.58 15.87
C HIS A 70 -8.09 12.78 14.93
N ASN A 71 -7.08 13.59 15.16
CA ASN A 71 -6.59 14.56 14.18
C ASN A 71 -5.46 13.96 13.34
N VAL A 72 -4.87 14.75 12.44
CA VAL A 72 -3.79 14.29 11.54
C VAL A 72 -2.49 13.94 12.26
N TYR A 73 -2.29 14.42 13.48
CA TYR A 73 -1.10 14.13 14.30
C TYR A 73 -1.32 12.98 15.27
N PHE A 74 -2.56 12.54 15.49
CA PHE A 74 -2.95 11.57 16.53
C PHE A 74 -2.58 12.01 17.94
N GLU A 75 -2.55 13.33 18.19
CA GLU A 75 -2.19 13.95 19.45
C GLU A 75 -3.17 15.07 19.80
N ASP A 76 -3.49 15.21 21.08
CA ASP A 76 -4.43 16.23 21.56
C ASP A 76 -3.81 17.63 21.49
N GLU A 77 -2.50 17.72 21.73
CA GLU A 77 -1.74 18.96 21.70
C GLU A 77 -0.48 18.81 20.82
N VAL A 78 -0.25 19.78 19.94
CA VAL A 78 0.96 19.84 19.10
C VAL A 78 1.70 21.14 19.39
N PRO A 79 2.97 21.08 19.84
CA PRO A 79 3.76 22.27 20.11
C PRO A 79 3.78 23.25 18.93
N GLY A 80 3.48 24.51 19.21
CA GLY A 80 3.48 25.58 18.19
C GLY A 80 2.17 25.74 17.40
N LEU A 81 1.15 24.92 17.67
CA LEU A 81 -0.19 25.11 17.11
C LEU A 81 -1.15 25.69 18.17
N ALA A 82 -1.98 26.65 17.76
CA ALA A 82 -3.10 27.11 18.59
C ALA A 82 -4.18 26.03 18.70
N ALA A 83 -4.92 26.01 19.81
CA ALA A 83 -5.92 24.96 20.09
C ALA A 83 -7.05 24.89 19.03
N ASP A 84 -7.33 25.99 18.33
CA ASP A 84 -8.30 26.08 17.26
C ASP A 84 -7.72 25.88 15.86
N HIS A 85 -6.45 25.47 15.76
CA HIS A 85 -5.79 25.28 14.47
C HIS A 85 -6.48 24.18 13.66
N PRO A 86 -6.76 24.41 12.36
CA PRO A 86 -7.50 23.44 11.51
C PRO A 86 -6.92 22.03 11.49
N ALA A 87 -5.60 21.88 11.64
CA ALA A 87 -4.91 20.58 11.68
C ALA A 87 -5.21 19.78 12.97
N LEU A 88 -5.71 20.42 14.04
CA LEU A 88 -6.15 19.74 15.26
C LEU A 88 -7.62 19.30 15.21
N ARG A 89 -8.34 19.62 14.13
CA ARG A 89 -9.72 19.19 13.96
C ARG A 89 -9.80 17.67 13.98
N GLU A 90 -10.62 17.15 14.87
CA GLU A 90 -10.87 15.72 14.96
C GLU A 90 -11.73 15.21 13.80
N LEU A 91 -11.34 14.05 13.30
CA LEU A 91 -12.07 13.26 12.33
C LEU A 91 -12.43 11.93 12.96
N ARG A 92 -13.69 11.54 12.86
CA ARG A 92 -14.13 10.20 13.27
C ARG A 92 -14.01 9.26 12.08
N THR A 93 -13.20 8.20 12.24
CA THR A 93 -13.03 7.15 11.23
C THR A 93 -13.57 5.83 11.75
N THR A 94 -14.23 5.08 10.87
CA THR A 94 -14.70 3.72 11.13
C THR A 94 -14.21 2.82 10.02
N ASN A 95 -13.47 1.78 10.38
CA ASN A 95 -12.93 0.80 9.43
C ASN A 95 -13.47 -0.58 9.78
N HIS A 96 -13.73 -1.38 8.74
CA HIS A 96 -13.98 -2.81 8.84
C HIS A 96 -12.72 -3.51 8.33
N THR A 97 -11.95 -4.10 9.23
CA THR A 97 -10.58 -4.53 8.93
C THR A 97 -10.44 -6.03 8.98
N VAL A 98 -9.71 -6.59 8.03
CA VAL A 98 -9.14 -7.93 8.04
C VAL A 98 -7.62 -7.78 8.07
N CYS A 99 -6.97 -8.51 8.96
CA CYS A 99 -5.52 -8.49 9.14
C CYS A 99 -4.80 -9.48 8.22
N GLY A 100 -3.49 -9.27 8.03
CA GLY A 100 -2.67 -10.06 7.12
C GLY A 100 -2.64 -11.56 7.44
N ASP A 101 -2.64 -11.93 8.72
CA ASP A 101 -2.68 -13.31 9.17
C ASP A 101 -3.97 -14.05 8.78
N GLN A 102 -5.11 -13.35 8.75
CA GLN A 102 -6.41 -13.90 8.34
C GLN A 102 -6.49 -14.19 6.84
N ILE A 103 -5.68 -13.52 6.03
CA ILE A 103 -5.60 -13.70 4.56
C ILE A 103 -4.24 -14.24 4.11
N ALA A 104 -3.50 -14.87 5.02
CA ALA A 104 -2.19 -15.44 4.73
C ALA A 104 -2.21 -16.36 3.50
N GLY A 105 -1.23 -16.22 2.62
CA GLY A 105 -1.14 -16.99 1.38
C GLY A 105 -2.04 -16.52 0.23
N SER A 106 -2.88 -15.50 0.44
CA SER A 106 -3.68 -14.88 -0.64
C SER A 106 -2.81 -14.23 -1.71
N SER A 107 -3.40 -13.95 -2.86
CA SER A 107 -2.70 -13.28 -3.96
C SER A 107 -2.22 -11.89 -3.59
N ILE A 108 -2.95 -11.16 -2.73
CA ILE A 108 -2.52 -9.83 -2.28
C ILE A 108 -1.31 -9.90 -1.35
N CYS A 109 -1.23 -10.89 -0.46
CA CYS A 109 -0.04 -11.13 0.37
C CYS A 109 1.19 -11.45 -0.49
N ARG A 110 1.03 -12.30 -1.51
CA ARG A 110 2.10 -12.62 -2.45
C ARG A 110 2.60 -11.40 -3.24
N ILE A 111 1.72 -10.43 -3.55
CA ILE A 111 2.12 -9.16 -4.17
C ILE A 111 2.93 -8.33 -3.17
N TYR A 112 2.45 -8.20 -1.92
CA TYR A 112 3.13 -7.44 -0.88
C TYR A 112 4.54 -7.97 -0.59
N GLU A 113 4.70 -9.29 -0.51
CA GLU A 113 5.96 -9.97 -0.20
C GLU A 113 6.91 -10.08 -1.41
N TRP A 114 6.46 -9.69 -2.60
CA TRP A 114 7.25 -9.87 -3.82
C TRP A 114 8.46 -8.94 -3.88
N GLN A 115 9.65 -9.51 -3.76
CA GLN A 115 10.91 -8.77 -3.63
C GLN A 115 11.17 -7.73 -4.74
N PRO A 116 10.87 -7.98 -6.04
CA PRO A 116 11.02 -6.93 -7.05
C PRO A 116 10.15 -5.71 -6.81
N LEU A 117 8.95 -5.84 -6.19
CA LEU A 117 8.14 -4.69 -5.80
C LEU A 117 8.80 -3.91 -4.66
N VAL A 118 9.34 -4.60 -3.66
CA VAL A 118 10.07 -3.99 -2.54
C VAL A 118 11.30 -3.24 -3.05
N GLU A 119 12.05 -3.82 -4.00
CA GLU A 119 13.21 -3.19 -4.63
C GLU A 119 12.81 -1.96 -5.46
N PHE A 120 11.76 -2.07 -6.27
CA PHE A 120 11.23 -0.96 -7.04
C PHE A 120 10.88 0.23 -6.13
N LEU A 121 10.13 -0.02 -5.05
CA LEU A 121 9.76 1.01 -4.09
C LEU A 121 11.00 1.63 -3.41
N ALA A 122 11.98 0.81 -3.03
CA ALA A 122 13.24 1.30 -2.47
C ALA A 122 13.95 2.26 -3.44
N ARG A 123 14.06 1.86 -4.70
CA ARG A 123 14.72 2.67 -5.75
C ARG A 123 13.94 3.95 -6.06
N VAL A 124 12.61 3.91 -6.12
CA VAL A 124 11.78 5.12 -6.30
C VAL A 124 11.97 6.10 -5.14
N MET A 125 12.01 5.61 -3.90
CA MET A 125 12.18 6.42 -2.69
C MET A 125 13.64 6.84 -2.43
N GLY A 126 14.58 6.49 -3.31
CA GLY A 126 16.01 6.79 -3.11
C GLY A 126 16.62 6.09 -1.90
N ARG A 127 16.08 4.94 -1.48
CA ARG A 127 16.56 4.15 -0.35
C ARG A 127 17.41 2.98 -0.83
N LYS A 128 18.44 2.65 -0.06
CA LYS A 128 19.29 1.47 -0.36
C LYS A 128 18.50 0.18 -0.22
N ARG A 129 17.55 0.12 0.71
CA ARG A 129 16.73 -1.06 1.02
C ARG A 129 15.45 -0.63 1.75
N LEU A 130 14.37 -1.36 1.49
CA LEU A 130 13.17 -1.41 2.32
C LEU A 130 13.04 -2.80 2.93
N TYR A 131 12.34 -2.87 4.05
CA TYR A 131 12.06 -4.10 4.78
C TYR A 131 10.55 -4.30 4.83
N LEU A 132 10.12 -5.53 4.68
CA LEU A 132 8.74 -5.88 5.02
C LEU A 132 8.54 -5.69 6.52
N MET A 133 7.35 -5.29 6.92
CA MET A 133 7.00 -5.20 8.33
C MET A 133 6.96 -6.62 8.91
N ASP A 134 7.68 -6.83 10.01
CA ASP A 134 7.72 -8.09 10.76
C ASP A 134 6.62 -8.09 11.84
N ASP A 135 5.38 -7.94 11.39
CA ASP A 135 4.18 -8.02 12.22
C ASP A 135 3.08 -8.70 11.41
N PRO A 136 2.73 -9.95 11.74
CA PRO A 136 1.76 -10.73 10.95
C PRO A 136 0.35 -10.11 10.96
N ILE A 137 0.03 -9.29 11.94
CA ILE A 137 -1.30 -8.67 12.07
C ILE A 137 -1.36 -7.36 11.28
N ALA A 138 -0.38 -6.46 11.47
CA ALA A 138 -0.43 -5.10 10.96
C ALA A 138 0.33 -4.88 9.65
N ALA A 139 1.10 -5.87 9.15
CA ALA A 139 1.90 -5.74 7.94
C ALA A 139 1.04 -5.45 6.70
N LEU A 140 -0.13 -6.05 6.60
CA LEU A 140 -1.11 -5.85 5.54
C LEU A 140 -2.52 -5.88 6.12
N ASN A 141 -3.31 -4.86 5.81
CA ASN A 141 -4.71 -4.78 6.19
C ASN A 141 -5.59 -4.53 4.98
N VAL A 142 -6.75 -5.19 4.94
CA VAL A 142 -7.83 -4.91 3.99
C VAL A 142 -8.93 -4.18 4.75
N LEU A 143 -9.35 -3.03 4.19
CA LEU A 143 -10.33 -2.11 4.80
C LEU A 143 -11.61 -2.07 3.97
#